data_754be1a3bd7f8c871cb054adf88f4cd3
#
_entry.id   754be1a3bd7f8c871cb054adf88f4cd3
#
_cell.length_a   1.000
_cell.length_b   1.000
_cell.length_c   1.000
_cell.angle_alpha   90.00
_cell.angle_beta   90.00
_cell.angle_gamma   90.00
#
_symmetry.space_group_name_H-M   'P 1'
#
loop_
_entity.id
_entity.type
_entity.pdbx_description
1 polymer ?
#
loop_
_entity_poly.entity_id
_entity_poly.type
_entity_poly.pdbx_seq_one_letter_code
_entity_poly.pdbx_strand_id
1 'polypeptide(L)'
;MGQVFPDTARATTGDAELDKEREQLFSMGGITYANVAALMKLPGLDDMDYDPEGVYEKLTGTKKADATSQDCMGIVLDTVTDKVRLLSNVKPKEKGQSYTYVETDFIRALKYGYVCEVQEPTVIMQPGVLVGLNSLLEQTGSITLPTGEVIRRHPDAVVIVTTNIAYEGCRGLNQSVTDRMSLAQDIELPSPEVMAQRAMSVTGCEDDVLVGQMVRVVNDMSDFMRKNGIVDGSCGMRSLIDWILSTEITGDPYTSALYTVISKATANEDDRYALISSVLEAQFAPKRRKAV
;
A
#
# COMPACT_ATOMS: atom_id res chain seq x y z
N MET A 1 2.01 -7.91 16.93
CA MET A 1 2.76 -7.68 18.19
C MET A 1 2.82 -6.18 18.46
N GLY A 2 3.02 -5.76 19.71
CA GLY A 2 3.21 -4.34 20.04
C GLY A 2 4.57 -3.83 19.60
N GLN A 3 4.70 -2.53 19.46
CA GLN A 3 5.97 -1.86 19.21
C GLN A 3 6.56 -1.39 20.54
N VAL A 4 7.87 -1.58 20.71
CA VAL A 4 8.60 -1.12 21.89
C VAL A 4 9.46 0.05 21.46
N PHE A 5 9.18 1.21 22.04
CA PHE A 5 9.95 2.42 21.79
C PHE A 5 10.84 2.73 22.98
N PRO A 6 12.07 3.24 22.77
CA PRO A 6 12.83 3.80 23.86
C PRO A 6 12.04 4.96 24.47
N ASP A 7 12.03 5.03 25.81
CA ASP A 7 11.44 6.16 26.51
C ASP A 7 12.32 7.40 26.27
N THR A 8 11.90 8.18 25.30
CA THR A 8 12.66 9.31 24.79
C THR A 8 12.76 10.49 25.77
N ALA A 9 11.87 10.55 26.76
CA ALA A 9 11.95 11.53 27.83
C ALA A 9 13.16 11.29 28.76
N ARG A 10 13.70 10.07 28.76
CA ARG A 10 14.85 9.66 29.59
C ARG A 10 16.11 9.38 28.77
N ALA A 11 16.10 9.64 27.49
CA ALA A 11 17.25 9.46 26.61
C ALA A 11 17.83 10.82 26.20
N THR A 12 19.15 10.90 26.11
CA THR A 12 19.87 12.10 25.66
C THR A 12 20.89 11.72 24.58
N THR A 13 21.08 12.60 23.61
CA THR A 13 22.17 12.51 22.66
C THR A 13 23.52 12.89 23.28
N GLY A 14 23.50 13.60 24.42
CA GLY A 14 24.65 14.23 25.03
C GLY A 14 24.93 15.64 24.50
N ASP A 15 24.13 16.09 23.53
CA ASP A 15 24.18 17.43 22.96
C ASP A 15 22.84 18.13 23.23
N ALA A 16 22.90 19.29 23.88
CA ALA A 16 21.72 20.03 24.34
C ALA A 16 20.89 20.59 23.18
N GLU A 17 21.51 20.90 22.03
CA GLU A 17 20.81 21.37 20.83
C GLU A 17 20.05 20.22 20.14
N LEU A 18 20.72 19.08 19.97
CA LEU A 18 20.08 17.89 19.44
C LEU A 18 18.94 17.39 20.33
N ASP A 19 19.10 17.45 21.65
CA ASP A 19 18.05 17.06 22.58
C ASP A 19 16.82 17.99 22.47
N LYS A 20 17.03 19.30 22.29
CA LYS A 20 15.95 20.26 22.05
C LYS A 20 15.24 20.03 20.72
N GLU A 21 15.98 19.74 19.66
CA GLU A 21 15.41 19.36 18.36
C GLU A 21 14.59 18.06 18.46
N ARG A 22 15.04 17.11 19.25
CA ARG A 22 14.29 15.87 19.54
C ARG A 22 12.95 16.16 20.21
N GLU A 23 12.93 17.02 21.24
CA GLU A 23 11.68 17.42 21.91
C GLU A 23 10.72 18.08 20.93
N GLN A 24 11.23 18.94 20.04
CA GLN A 24 10.44 19.54 18.96
C GLN A 24 9.86 18.48 18.01
N LEU A 25 10.68 17.53 17.53
CA LEU A 25 10.25 16.47 16.63
C LEU A 25 9.19 15.56 17.28
N PHE A 26 9.31 15.27 18.58
CA PHE A 26 8.28 14.51 19.28
C PHE A 26 6.95 15.27 19.37
N SER A 27 6.98 16.59 19.55
CA SER A 27 5.77 17.41 19.48
C SER A 27 5.12 17.45 18.09
N MET A 28 5.91 17.17 17.03
CA MET A 28 5.47 17.05 15.62
C MET A 28 5.04 15.62 15.23
N GLY A 29 5.03 14.67 16.17
CA GLY A 29 4.64 13.28 15.90
C GLY A 29 5.80 12.30 15.73
N GLY A 30 7.04 12.69 16.09
CA GLY A 30 8.21 11.79 16.13
C GLY A 30 9.32 12.14 15.14
N ILE A 31 10.42 11.37 15.23
CA ILE A 31 11.59 11.50 14.35
C ILE A 31 11.30 10.76 13.03
N THR A 32 10.65 11.44 12.12
CA THR A 32 10.40 10.97 10.76
C THR A 32 11.22 11.78 9.75
N TYR A 33 11.49 11.24 8.57
CA TYR A 33 12.18 11.97 7.50
C TYR A 33 11.49 13.30 7.18
N ALA A 34 10.16 13.31 7.08
CA ALA A 34 9.38 14.50 6.79
C ALA A 34 9.51 15.56 7.90
N ASN A 35 9.41 15.16 9.17
CA ASN A 35 9.53 16.09 10.30
C ASN A 35 10.95 16.66 10.42
N VAL A 36 11.97 15.83 10.16
CA VAL A 36 13.37 16.28 10.20
C VAL A 36 13.65 17.24 9.04
N ALA A 37 13.18 16.94 7.82
CA ALA A 37 13.30 17.85 6.68
C ALA A 37 12.61 19.20 6.93
N ALA A 38 11.42 19.18 7.52
CA ALA A 38 10.67 20.38 7.89
C ALA A 38 11.39 21.20 8.98
N LEU A 39 11.93 20.52 10.02
CA LEU A 39 12.72 21.17 11.07
C LEU A 39 13.97 21.86 10.50
N MET A 40 14.64 21.21 9.57
CA MET A 40 15.84 21.73 8.91
C MET A 40 15.50 22.75 7.81
N LYS A 41 14.21 22.99 7.50
CA LYS A 41 13.75 23.88 6.43
C LYS A 41 14.38 23.58 5.07
N LEU A 42 14.50 22.29 4.77
CA LEU A 42 15.04 21.85 3.49
C LEU A 42 14.01 22.08 2.37
N PRO A 43 14.48 22.34 1.13
CA PRO A 43 13.60 22.56 -0.01
C PRO A 43 12.73 21.33 -0.28
N GLY A 44 11.48 21.59 -0.71
CA GLY A 44 10.53 20.56 -1.12
C GLY A 44 10.77 20.08 -2.55
N LEU A 45 9.98 19.08 -2.97
CA LEU A 45 10.02 18.55 -4.35
C LEU A 45 9.70 19.66 -5.37
N ASP A 46 8.67 20.46 -5.12
CA ASP A 46 8.25 21.52 -6.03
C ASP A 46 9.36 22.56 -6.25
N ASP A 47 10.13 22.90 -5.20
CA ASP A 47 11.27 23.82 -5.31
C ASP A 47 12.39 23.20 -6.16
N MET A 48 12.66 21.91 -5.99
CA MET A 48 13.69 21.18 -6.72
C MET A 48 13.35 21.03 -8.20
N ASP A 49 12.05 20.84 -8.51
CA ASP A 49 11.59 20.72 -9.90
C ASP A 49 11.55 22.05 -10.61
N TYR A 50 11.29 23.15 -9.88
CA TYR A 50 11.21 24.50 -10.45
C TYR A 50 12.59 25.12 -10.71
N ASP A 51 13.54 25.01 -9.78
CA ASP A 51 14.87 25.61 -9.87
C ASP A 51 15.95 24.66 -9.29
N PRO A 52 16.26 23.55 -9.97
CA PRO A 52 17.21 22.58 -9.46
C PRO A 52 18.63 23.13 -9.30
N GLU A 53 19.07 24.05 -10.17
CA GLU A 53 20.41 24.64 -10.10
C GLU A 53 20.55 25.56 -8.89
N GLY A 54 19.57 26.43 -8.63
CA GLY A 54 19.53 27.31 -7.46
C GLY A 54 19.40 26.56 -6.16
N VAL A 55 18.58 25.50 -6.16
CA VAL A 55 18.44 24.59 -4.98
C VAL A 55 19.75 23.84 -4.72
N TYR A 56 20.41 23.34 -5.76
CA TYR A 56 21.71 22.66 -5.63
C TYR A 56 22.78 23.59 -5.03
N GLU A 57 22.88 24.82 -5.55
CA GLU A 57 23.82 25.84 -5.02
C GLU A 57 23.52 26.15 -3.54
N LYS A 58 22.23 26.28 -3.17
CA LYS A 58 21.81 26.52 -1.80
C LYS A 58 22.16 25.36 -0.85
N LEU A 59 22.04 24.13 -1.33
CA LEU A 59 22.33 22.92 -0.53
C LEU A 59 23.83 22.65 -0.37
N THR A 60 24.63 22.89 -1.42
CA THR A 60 26.05 22.51 -1.48
C THR A 60 27.02 23.68 -1.35
N GLY A 61 26.56 24.92 -1.54
CA GLY A 61 27.39 26.10 -1.66
C GLY A 61 28.19 26.18 -2.98
N THR A 62 27.97 25.28 -3.92
CA THR A 62 28.68 25.23 -5.22
C THR A 62 27.68 25.20 -6.38
N LYS A 63 28.08 25.87 -7.50
CA LYS A 63 27.24 25.87 -8.72
C LYS A 63 27.48 24.60 -9.54
N LYS A 64 26.38 23.98 -9.97
CA LYS A 64 26.37 22.90 -10.94
C LYS A 64 25.37 23.26 -12.05
N ALA A 65 25.90 23.57 -13.24
CA ALA A 65 25.13 24.15 -14.36
C ALA A 65 24.12 23.17 -15.00
N ASP A 66 24.14 21.91 -14.64
CA ASP A 66 23.26 20.85 -15.14
C ASP A 66 22.68 20.03 -13.98
N ALA A 67 22.49 20.69 -12.82
CA ALA A 67 21.90 20.04 -11.66
C ALA A 67 20.45 19.62 -11.97
N THR A 68 20.08 18.43 -11.53
CA THR A 68 18.74 17.88 -11.68
C THR A 68 18.02 17.82 -10.33
N SER A 69 16.67 17.75 -10.36
CA SER A 69 15.88 17.49 -9.14
C SER A 69 16.35 16.22 -8.41
N GLN A 70 16.83 15.23 -9.14
CA GLN A 70 17.32 13.98 -8.58
C GLN A 70 18.65 14.18 -7.83
N ASP A 71 19.54 15.04 -8.31
CA ASP A 71 20.77 15.42 -7.61
C ASP A 71 20.44 16.11 -6.28
N CYS A 72 19.51 17.06 -6.30
CA CYS A 72 19.03 17.79 -5.11
C CYS A 72 18.38 16.83 -4.10
N MET A 73 17.53 15.93 -4.58
CA MET A 73 16.87 14.91 -3.76
C MET A 73 17.89 13.99 -3.07
N GLY A 74 18.92 13.55 -3.78
CA GLY A 74 20.00 12.75 -3.20
C GLY A 74 20.64 13.45 -2.01
N ILE A 75 21.04 14.72 -2.18
CA ILE A 75 21.65 15.53 -1.13
C ILE A 75 20.72 15.71 0.08
N VAL A 76 19.43 16.00 -0.17
CA VAL A 76 18.44 16.15 0.90
C VAL A 76 18.25 14.86 1.66
N LEU A 77 18.14 13.71 0.96
CA LEU A 77 18.01 12.40 1.61
C LEU A 77 19.23 12.04 2.46
N ASP A 78 20.44 12.29 1.96
CA ASP A 78 21.67 12.06 2.72
C ASP A 78 21.72 12.95 3.97
N THR A 79 21.44 14.24 3.80
CA THR A 79 21.41 15.22 4.89
C THR A 79 20.40 14.85 5.99
N VAL A 80 19.19 14.47 5.60
CA VAL A 80 18.14 14.03 6.53
C VAL A 80 18.53 12.71 7.19
N THR A 81 19.10 11.76 6.45
CA THR A 81 19.55 10.47 6.98
C THR A 81 20.62 10.65 8.06
N ASP A 82 21.60 11.49 7.81
CA ASP A 82 22.67 11.79 8.78
C ASP A 82 22.10 12.48 10.02
N LYS A 83 21.19 13.44 9.84
CA LYS A 83 20.51 14.09 10.97
C LYS A 83 19.67 13.12 11.79
N VAL A 84 18.90 12.24 11.13
CA VAL A 84 18.13 11.18 11.81
C VAL A 84 19.06 10.26 12.60
N ARG A 85 20.20 9.90 12.03
CA ARG A 85 21.22 9.07 12.72
C ARG A 85 21.74 9.75 13.96
N LEU A 86 22.10 11.04 13.90
CA LEU A 86 22.54 11.83 15.05
C LEU A 86 21.46 11.92 16.13
N LEU A 87 20.23 12.23 15.75
CA LEU A 87 19.08 12.32 16.64
C LEU A 87 18.69 10.98 17.26
N SER A 88 19.00 9.87 16.62
CA SER A 88 18.72 8.51 17.09
C SER A 88 19.85 7.91 17.92
N ASN A 89 21.05 8.49 17.90
CA ASN A 89 22.20 8.04 18.70
C ASN A 89 22.08 8.58 20.13
N VAL A 90 21.22 7.95 20.92
CA VAL A 90 20.91 8.36 22.28
C VAL A 90 21.52 7.43 23.32
N LYS A 91 21.89 8.01 24.46
CA LYS A 91 22.30 7.27 25.66
C LYS A 91 21.23 7.44 26.76
N PRO A 92 21.02 6.44 27.61
CA PRO A 92 20.14 6.61 28.77
C PRO A 92 20.60 7.76 29.63
N LYS A 93 19.69 8.63 30.08
CA LYS A 93 19.98 9.67 31.11
C LYS A 93 20.28 9.08 32.47
N GLU A 94 19.75 7.88 32.74
CA GLU A 94 19.95 7.13 34.00
C GLU A 94 20.37 5.68 33.68
N LYS A 95 20.88 4.97 34.68
CA LYS A 95 21.25 3.53 34.52
C LYS A 95 20.03 2.70 34.13
N GLY A 96 19.95 2.34 32.84
CA GLY A 96 18.94 1.51 32.24
C GLY A 96 18.14 2.23 31.14
N GLN A 97 17.95 1.57 30.01
CA GLN A 97 16.98 2.02 28.99
C GLN A 97 15.58 1.68 29.49
N SER A 98 14.71 2.67 29.62
CA SER A 98 13.28 2.40 29.77
C SER A 98 12.63 2.35 28.40
N TYR A 99 11.77 1.38 28.23
CA TYR A 99 11.01 1.17 27.00
C TYR A 99 9.52 1.30 27.30
N THR A 100 8.82 2.02 26.45
CA THR A 100 7.36 2.06 26.49
C THR A 100 6.83 1.06 25.45
N TYR A 101 6.04 0.12 25.92
CA TYR A 101 5.32 -0.81 25.05
C TYR A 101 4.00 -0.18 24.61
N VAL A 102 3.75 -0.19 23.30
CA VAL A 102 2.48 0.26 22.72
C VAL A 102 1.81 -0.94 22.06
N GLU A 103 0.60 -1.26 22.51
CA GLU A 103 -0.20 -2.33 21.91
C GLU A 103 -0.61 -1.91 20.48
N THR A 104 -0.41 -2.82 19.52
CA THR A 104 -0.98 -2.66 18.18
C THR A 104 -2.46 -3.03 18.17
N ASP A 105 -3.20 -2.56 17.17
CA ASP A 105 -4.61 -2.91 16.99
C ASP A 105 -4.83 -4.41 16.85
N PHE A 106 -3.87 -5.13 16.26
CA PHE A 106 -3.89 -6.59 16.18
C PHE A 106 -3.91 -7.24 17.58
N ILE A 107 -3.02 -6.82 18.47
CA ILE A 107 -2.99 -7.33 19.87
C ILE A 107 -4.27 -6.94 20.61
N ARG A 108 -4.75 -5.71 20.43
CA ARG A 108 -6.01 -5.25 21.05
C ARG A 108 -7.20 -6.07 20.58
N ALA A 109 -7.28 -6.35 19.27
CA ALA A 109 -8.36 -7.17 18.72
C ALA A 109 -8.38 -8.57 19.32
N LEU A 110 -7.23 -9.20 19.45
CA LEU A 110 -7.11 -10.53 20.06
C LEU A 110 -7.40 -10.53 21.56
N LYS A 111 -6.99 -9.47 22.28
CA LYS A 111 -7.18 -9.33 23.73
C LYS A 111 -8.64 -9.08 24.10
N TYR A 112 -9.36 -8.28 23.30
CA TYR A 112 -10.70 -7.81 23.63
C TYR A 112 -11.83 -8.46 22.80
N GLY A 113 -11.52 -9.41 21.95
CA GLY A 113 -12.53 -10.15 21.20
C GLY A 113 -13.06 -9.44 19.98
N TYR A 114 -12.25 -8.61 19.31
CA TYR A 114 -12.66 -7.90 18.12
C TYR A 114 -12.38 -8.71 16.85
N VAL A 115 -12.98 -8.28 15.74
CA VAL A 115 -12.64 -8.75 14.41
C VAL A 115 -11.38 -8.01 13.95
N CYS A 116 -10.38 -8.76 13.53
CA CYS A 116 -9.13 -8.23 13.00
C CYS A 116 -8.92 -8.74 11.57
N GLU A 117 -8.80 -7.84 10.62
CA GLU A 117 -8.43 -8.15 9.25
C GLU A 117 -6.92 -7.95 9.05
N VAL A 118 -6.26 -8.97 8.51
CA VAL A 118 -4.87 -8.93 8.07
C VAL A 118 -4.86 -8.96 6.55
N GLN A 119 -4.58 -7.81 5.93
CA GLN A 119 -4.62 -7.67 4.48
C GLN A 119 -3.25 -7.97 3.87
N GLU A 120 -3.26 -8.70 2.76
CA GLU A 120 -2.11 -9.00 1.90
C GLU A 120 -0.84 -9.49 2.63
N PRO A 121 -0.93 -10.46 3.56
CA PRO A 121 0.27 -10.94 4.26
C PRO A 121 1.25 -11.68 3.34
N THR A 122 0.84 -12.06 2.13
CA THR A 122 1.68 -12.70 1.11
C THR A 122 2.75 -11.79 0.52
N VAL A 123 2.61 -10.45 0.64
CA VAL A 123 3.62 -9.48 0.21
C VAL A 123 4.72 -9.25 1.25
N ILE A 124 4.61 -9.83 2.44
CA ILE A 124 5.64 -9.71 3.48
C ILE A 124 6.91 -10.43 3.03
N MET A 125 8.03 -9.71 2.91
CA MET A 125 9.31 -10.24 2.43
C MET A 125 9.86 -11.39 3.29
N GLN A 126 9.52 -11.42 4.58
CA GLN A 126 9.90 -12.49 5.53
C GLN A 126 8.66 -13.17 6.11
N PRO A 127 8.13 -14.19 5.44
CA PRO A 127 6.93 -14.91 5.91
C PRO A 127 7.07 -15.51 7.31
N GLY A 128 8.30 -15.75 7.77
CA GLY A 128 8.61 -16.24 9.11
C GLY A 128 8.15 -15.30 10.24
N VAL A 129 7.92 -14.02 9.96
CA VAL A 129 7.33 -13.08 10.95
C VAL A 129 5.93 -13.52 11.38
N LEU A 130 5.15 -14.11 10.46
CA LEU A 130 3.81 -14.61 10.77
C LEU A 130 3.84 -15.89 11.63
N VAL A 131 4.92 -16.67 11.59
CA VAL A 131 5.08 -17.86 12.42
C VAL A 131 5.08 -17.51 13.92
N GLY A 132 5.60 -16.35 14.30
CA GLY A 132 5.52 -15.84 15.66
C GLY A 132 4.09 -15.59 16.17
N LEU A 133 3.10 -15.54 15.26
CA LEU A 133 1.68 -15.39 15.59
C LEU A 133 0.94 -16.73 15.70
N ASN A 134 1.57 -17.84 15.35
CA ASN A 134 0.91 -19.15 15.30
C ASN A 134 0.19 -19.51 16.60
N SER A 135 0.82 -19.21 17.75
CA SER A 135 0.19 -19.45 19.05
C SER A 135 -1.08 -18.63 19.29
N LEU A 136 -1.17 -17.42 18.70
CA LEU A 136 -2.37 -16.56 18.81
C LEU A 136 -3.47 -16.94 17.83
N LEU A 137 -3.16 -17.68 16.76
CA LEU A 137 -4.16 -18.13 15.79
C LEU A 137 -4.93 -19.34 16.31
N GLU A 138 -4.40 -20.06 17.30
CA GLU A 138 -5.11 -21.14 17.97
C GLU A 138 -6.20 -20.61 18.92
N GLN A 139 -7.29 -21.36 19.09
CA GLN A 139 -8.45 -20.93 19.89
C GLN A 139 -8.10 -20.61 21.34
N THR A 140 -7.15 -21.31 21.92
CA THR A 140 -6.68 -21.12 23.30
C THR A 140 -5.28 -20.49 23.37
N GLY A 141 -4.88 -19.85 22.28
CA GLY A 141 -3.54 -19.35 22.12
C GLY A 141 -3.19 -18.21 23.07
N SER A 142 -1.92 -18.13 23.38
CA SER A 142 -1.37 -17.02 24.18
C SER A 142 -0.02 -16.59 23.63
N ILE A 143 0.36 -15.35 23.90
CA ILE A 143 1.67 -14.79 23.58
C ILE A 143 2.21 -14.05 24.79
N THR A 144 3.51 -14.17 25.01
CA THR A 144 4.22 -13.34 25.98
C THR A 144 4.74 -12.09 25.29
N LEU A 145 4.33 -10.93 25.77
CA LEU A 145 4.81 -9.65 25.26
C LEU A 145 6.23 -9.35 25.74
N PRO A 146 6.96 -8.41 25.09
CA PRO A 146 8.25 -7.95 25.55
C PRO A 146 8.24 -7.35 26.97
N THR A 147 7.07 -6.95 27.47
CA THR A 147 6.85 -6.50 28.85
C THR A 147 6.83 -7.62 29.89
N GLY A 148 6.78 -8.90 29.44
CA GLY A 148 6.56 -10.06 30.29
C GLY A 148 5.09 -10.38 30.53
N GLU A 149 4.15 -9.55 30.09
CA GLU A 149 2.72 -9.83 30.19
C GLU A 149 2.33 -10.97 29.21
N VAL A 150 1.52 -11.91 29.71
CA VAL A 150 0.96 -12.99 28.88
C VAL A 150 -0.46 -12.59 28.46
N ILE A 151 -0.64 -12.39 27.17
CA ILE A 151 -1.95 -12.15 26.57
C ILE A 151 -2.53 -13.49 26.11
N ARG A 152 -3.75 -13.75 26.52
CA ARG A 152 -4.55 -14.88 26.00
C ARG A 152 -5.54 -14.35 24.96
N ARG A 153 -5.71 -15.13 23.89
CA ARG A 153 -6.72 -14.81 22.88
C ARG A 153 -8.11 -14.87 23.50
N HIS A 154 -8.90 -13.83 23.28
CA HIS A 154 -10.31 -13.82 23.65
C HIS A 154 -11.09 -14.83 22.80
N PRO A 155 -12.06 -15.57 23.36
CA PRO A 155 -12.85 -16.56 22.62
C PRO A 155 -13.58 -15.96 21.39
N ASP A 156 -14.06 -14.73 21.50
CA ASP A 156 -14.79 -14.05 20.43
C ASP A 156 -13.89 -13.35 19.40
N ALA A 157 -12.56 -13.41 19.57
CA ALA A 157 -11.63 -12.80 18.61
C ALA A 157 -11.66 -13.56 17.28
N VAL A 158 -11.90 -12.82 16.19
CA VAL A 158 -11.92 -13.35 14.84
C VAL A 158 -10.78 -12.73 14.04
N VAL A 159 -9.96 -13.57 13.41
CA VAL A 159 -8.91 -13.12 12.50
C VAL A 159 -9.32 -13.48 11.07
N ILE A 160 -9.42 -12.48 10.23
CA ILE A 160 -9.69 -12.61 8.80
C ILE A 160 -8.41 -12.29 8.05
N VAL A 161 -7.99 -13.17 7.17
CA VAL A 161 -6.85 -12.95 6.28
C VAL A 161 -7.39 -12.79 4.86
N THR A 162 -7.09 -11.65 4.24
CA THR A 162 -7.43 -11.40 2.84
C THR A 162 -6.14 -11.27 2.03
N THR A 163 -6.04 -12.01 0.93
CA THR A 163 -4.84 -12.00 0.09
C THR A 163 -5.15 -12.38 -1.34
N ASN A 164 -4.33 -11.89 -2.26
CA ASN A 164 -4.32 -12.34 -3.64
C ASN A 164 -3.31 -13.48 -3.79
N ILE A 165 -3.74 -14.60 -4.37
CA ILE A 165 -2.92 -15.82 -4.49
C ILE A 165 -2.16 -15.83 -5.83
N ALA A 166 -2.66 -15.13 -6.85
CA ALA A 166 -2.23 -15.27 -8.24
C ALA A 166 -1.41 -14.09 -8.80
N TYR A 167 -0.94 -13.16 -7.99
CA TYR A 167 -0.15 -12.03 -8.46
C TYR A 167 1.34 -12.33 -8.53
N GLU A 168 1.99 -11.80 -9.54
CA GLU A 168 3.44 -11.78 -9.63
C GLU A 168 4.03 -11.06 -8.39
N GLY A 169 4.94 -11.74 -7.68
CA GLY A 169 5.51 -11.24 -6.42
C GLY A 169 4.80 -11.67 -5.14
N CYS A 170 3.59 -12.24 -5.20
CA CYS A 170 2.97 -12.87 -4.05
C CYS A 170 3.67 -14.20 -3.71
N ARG A 171 3.99 -14.38 -2.44
CA ARG A 171 4.48 -15.67 -1.92
C ARG A 171 3.30 -16.40 -1.28
N GLY A 172 3.27 -17.73 -1.40
CA GLY A 172 2.25 -18.51 -0.70
C GLY A 172 2.31 -18.24 0.81
N LEU A 173 1.15 -18.24 1.45
CA LEU A 173 1.09 -18.25 2.91
C LEU A 173 1.85 -19.45 3.45
N ASN A 174 2.56 -19.26 4.56
CA ASN A 174 3.21 -20.38 5.23
C ASN A 174 2.16 -21.43 5.61
N GLN A 175 2.41 -22.68 5.26
CA GLN A 175 1.49 -23.80 5.54
C GLN A 175 1.09 -23.85 7.02
N SER A 176 2.00 -23.53 7.94
CA SER A 176 1.70 -23.51 9.38
C SER A 176 0.65 -22.45 9.76
N VAL A 177 0.51 -21.38 8.99
CA VAL A 177 -0.53 -20.36 9.16
C VAL A 177 -1.84 -20.84 8.54
N THR A 178 -1.77 -21.40 7.32
CA THR A 178 -2.94 -21.89 6.58
C THR A 178 -3.64 -23.03 7.33
N ASP A 179 -2.89 -23.95 7.92
CA ASP A 179 -3.42 -25.08 8.68
C ASP A 179 -4.20 -24.66 9.95
N ARG A 180 -3.98 -23.43 10.42
CA ARG A 180 -4.69 -22.85 11.57
C ARG A 180 -5.93 -22.04 11.20
N MET A 181 -6.17 -21.84 9.91
CA MET A 181 -7.39 -21.19 9.43
C MET A 181 -8.55 -22.18 9.44
N SER A 182 -9.62 -21.81 10.14
CA SER A 182 -10.83 -22.67 10.26
C SER A 182 -11.63 -22.71 8.97
N LEU A 183 -11.48 -21.69 8.10
CA LEU A 183 -12.17 -21.55 6.82
C LEU A 183 -11.24 -20.87 5.82
N ALA A 184 -11.16 -21.41 4.62
CA ALA A 184 -10.54 -20.77 3.47
C ALA A 184 -11.56 -20.76 2.32
N GLN A 185 -11.72 -19.61 1.67
CA GLN A 185 -12.66 -19.44 0.57
C GLN A 185 -12.04 -18.57 -0.51
N ASP A 186 -12.11 -19.06 -1.74
CA ASP A 186 -11.79 -18.25 -2.91
C ASP A 186 -12.97 -17.31 -3.21
N ILE A 187 -12.65 -16.04 -3.41
CA ILE A 187 -13.64 -15.01 -3.75
C ILE A 187 -13.54 -14.75 -5.24
N GLU A 188 -14.52 -15.22 -5.96
CA GLU A 188 -14.69 -14.94 -7.39
C GLU A 188 -15.34 -13.57 -7.63
N LEU A 189 -15.34 -13.12 -8.89
CA LEU A 189 -16.12 -11.95 -9.27
C LEU A 189 -17.61 -12.20 -8.97
N PRO A 190 -18.33 -11.18 -8.48
CA PRO A 190 -19.78 -11.29 -8.31
C PRO A 190 -20.49 -11.61 -9.64
N SER A 191 -21.76 -12.03 -9.54
CA SER A 191 -22.56 -12.21 -10.76
C SER A 191 -22.66 -10.90 -11.57
N PRO A 192 -22.83 -10.98 -12.89
CA PRO A 192 -22.92 -9.79 -13.74
C PRO A 192 -23.96 -8.77 -13.27
N GLU A 193 -25.09 -9.24 -12.73
CA GLU A 193 -26.16 -8.39 -12.21
C GLU A 193 -25.71 -7.61 -10.98
N VAL A 194 -25.03 -8.30 -10.05
CA VAL A 194 -24.48 -7.67 -8.84
C VAL A 194 -23.37 -6.68 -9.18
N MET A 195 -22.53 -7.02 -10.16
CA MET A 195 -21.49 -6.12 -10.67
C MET A 195 -22.10 -4.85 -11.25
N ALA A 196 -23.14 -4.97 -12.08
CA ALA A 196 -23.83 -3.83 -12.68
C ALA A 196 -24.47 -2.94 -11.61
N GLN A 197 -25.27 -3.51 -10.72
CA GLN A 197 -25.90 -2.77 -9.62
C GLN A 197 -24.90 -2.01 -8.75
N ARG A 198 -23.81 -2.67 -8.36
CA ARG A 198 -22.77 -2.06 -7.55
C ARG A 198 -22.04 -0.94 -8.30
N ALA A 199 -21.70 -1.16 -9.57
CA ALA A 199 -21.04 -0.18 -10.40
C ALA A 199 -21.91 1.07 -10.58
N MET A 200 -23.18 0.91 -10.92
CA MET A 200 -24.16 1.99 -11.06
C MET A 200 -24.34 2.75 -9.73
N SER A 201 -24.46 2.03 -8.61
CA SER A 201 -24.61 2.65 -7.28
C SER A 201 -23.41 3.48 -6.88
N VAL A 202 -22.19 3.08 -7.26
CA VAL A 202 -20.95 3.79 -6.91
C VAL A 202 -20.68 4.97 -7.84
N THR A 203 -20.95 4.81 -9.14
CA THR A 203 -20.65 5.84 -10.15
C THR A 203 -21.78 6.85 -10.33
N GLY A 204 -23.01 6.47 -9.99
CA GLY A 204 -24.19 7.26 -10.31
C GLY A 204 -24.65 7.14 -11.78
N CYS A 205 -24.00 6.28 -12.58
CA CYS A 205 -24.37 6.07 -13.97
C CYS A 205 -25.75 5.41 -14.07
N GLU A 206 -26.65 5.99 -14.86
CA GLU A 206 -28.02 5.50 -15.05
C GLU A 206 -28.18 4.69 -16.36
N ASP A 207 -27.13 4.59 -17.20
CA ASP A 207 -27.17 3.81 -18.44
C ASP A 207 -26.90 2.33 -18.16
N ASP A 208 -27.98 1.58 -17.86
CA ASP A 208 -27.95 0.16 -17.55
C ASP A 208 -27.49 -0.70 -18.74
N VAL A 209 -27.79 -0.28 -19.98
CA VAL A 209 -27.38 -0.97 -21.18
C VAL A 209 -25.87 -0.88 -21.37
N LEU A 210 -25.32 0.33 -21.27
CA LEU A 210 -23.87 0.56 -21.36
C LEU A 210 -23.11 -0.18 -20.25
N VAL A 211 -23.57 -0.04 -19.01
CA VAL A 211 -22.95 -0.72 -17.84
C VAL A 211 -23.02 -2.24 -18.04
N GLY A 212 -24.14 -2.78 -18.51
CA GLY A 212 -24.29 -4.21 -18.79
C GLY A 212 -23.31 -4.71 -19.86
N GLN A 213 -23.02 -3.90 -20.89
CA GLN A 213 -22.01 -4.25 -21.91
C GLN A 213 -20.59 -4.20 -21.31
N MET A 214 -20.27 -3.19 -20.50
CA MET A 214 -18.98 -3.08 -19.82
C MET A 214 -18.74 -4.25 -18.85
N VAL A 215 -19.75 -4.66 -18.10
CA VAL A 215 -19.68 -5.82 -17.20
C VAL A 215 -19.34 -7.10 -17.98
N ARG A 216 -19.98 -7.33 -19.13
CA ARG A 216 -19.65 -8.49 -19.97
C ARG A 216 -18.20 -8.48 -20.40
N VAL A 217 -17.71 -7.35 -20.92
CA VAL A 217 -16.30 -7.22 -21.33
C VAL A 217 -15.35 -7.50 -20.17
N VAL A 218 -15.62 -6.97 -18.98
CA VAL A 218 -14.76 -7.21 -17.79
C VAL A 218 -14.75 -8.69 -17.40
N ASN A 219 -15.91 -9.38 -17.45
CA ASN A 219 -15.97 -10.82 -17.18
C ASN A 219 -15.24 -11.63 -18.26
N ASP A 220 -15.48 -11.31 -19.54
CA ASP A 220 -14.83 -12.00 -20.65
C ASP A 220 -13.30 -11.79 -20.62
N MET A 221 -12.82 -10.60 -20.26
CA MET A 221 -11.40 -10.32 -20.06
C MET A 221 -10.83 -11.12 -18.89
N SER A 222 -11.52 -11.16 -17.75
CA SER A 222 -11.09 -11.95 -16.59
C SER A 222 -10.98 -13.43 -16.94
N ASP A 223 -11.96 -13.96 -17.68
CA ASP A 223 -11.94 -15.34 -18.16
C ASP A 223 -10.83 -15.60 -19.18
N PHE A 224 -10.59 -14.65 -20.09
CA PHE A 224 -9.49 -14.73 -21.04
C PHE A 224 -8.13 -14.76 -20.33
N MET A 225 -7.91 -13.87 -19.39
CA MET A 225 -6.69 -13.81 -18.58
C MET A 225 -6.45 -15.14 -17.85
N ARG A 226 -7.48 -15.66 -17.17
CA ARG A 226 -7.40 -16.94 -16.45
C ARG A 226 -7.06 -18.10 -17.38
N LYS A 227 -7.69 -18.20 -18.55
CA LYS A 227 -7.46 -19.28 -19.54
C LYS A 227 -6.07 -19.23 -20.17
N ASN A 228 -5.50 -18.04 -20.31
CA ASN A 228 -4.20 -17.84 -20.93
C ASN A 228 -3.05 -17.67 -19.92
N GLY A 229 -3.33 -17.79 -18.62
CA GLY A 229 -2.30 -17.69 -17.58
C GLY A 229 -1.71 -16.29 -17.43
N ILE A 230 -2.46 -15.23 -17.73
CA ILE A 230 -2.05 -13.84 -17.55
C ILE A 230 -2.24 -13.48 -16.08
N VAL A 231 -1.13 -13.29 -15.35
CA VAL A 231 -1.12 -13.09 -13.88
C VAL A 231 -0.43 -11.79 -13.45
N ASP A 232 0.11 -11.02 -14.40
CA ASP A 232 0.84 -9.78 -14.17
C ASP A 232 -0.05 -8.54 -14.01
N GLY A 233 -1.38 -8.71 -14.06
CA GLY A 233 -2.33 -7.64 -13.87
C GLY A 233 -3.68 -8.11 -13.34
N SER A 234 -4.67 -7.23 -13.37
CA SER A 234 -6.01 -7.53 -12.87
C SER A 234 -7.13 -6.88 -13.70
N CYS A 235 -8.24 -7.59 -13.80
CA CYS A 235 -9.47 -7.08 -14.37
C CYS A 235 -10.65 -7.45 -13.46
N GLY A 236 -11.38 -6.45 -12.94
CA GLY A 236 -12.46 -6.68 -11.98
C GLY A 236 -13.27 -5.43 -11.68
N MET A 237 -13.95 -5.43 -10.51
CA MET A 237 -14.86 -4.34 -10.11
C MET A 237 -14.22 -2.95 -10.12
N ARG A 238 -12.97 -2.81 -9.66
CA ARG A 238 -12.27 -1.52 -9.65
C ARG A 238 -12.06 -1.00 -11.09
N SER A 239 -11.59 -1.86 -11.97
CA SER A 239 -11.39 -1.50 -13.39
C SER A 239 -12.72 -1.14 -14.07
N LEU A 240 -13.81 -1.82 -13.73
CA LEU A 240 -15.16 -1.52 -14.24
C LEU A 240 -15.62 -0.12 -13.78
N ILE A 241 -15.50 0.18 -12.50
CA ILE A 241 -15.89 1.48 -11.94
C ILE A 241 -15.07 2.61 -12.58
N ASP A 242 -13.75 2.45 -12.66
CA ASP A 242 -12.87 3.43 -13.28
C ASP A 242 -13.20 3.63 -14.77
N TRP A 243 -13.59 2.54 -15.47
CA TRP A 243 -13.99 2.61 -16.87
C TRP A 243 -15.28 3.41 -17.06
N ILE A 244 -16.30 3.18 -16.23
CA ILE A 244 -17.56 3.92 -16.28
C ILE A 244 -17.28 5.41 -16.04
N LEU A 245 -16.58 5.77 -14.96
CA LEU A 245 -16.26 7.16 -14.63
C LEU A 245 -15.43 7.83 -15.73
N SER A 246 -14.45 7.13 -16.31
CA SER A 246 -13.67 7.65 -17.43
C SER A 246 -14.54 7.86 -18.67
N THR A 247 -15.50 6.97 -18.92
CA THR A 247 -16.41 7.07 -20.06
C THR A 247 -17.36 8.25 -19.92
N GLU A 248 -17.85 8.52 -18.73
CA GLU A 248 -18.68 9.73 -18.46
C GLU A 248 -17.93 11.03 -18.79
N ILE A 249 -16.63 11.07 -18.48
CA ILE A 249 -15.79 12.25 -18.76
C ILE A 249 -15.47 12.37 -20.27
N THR A 250 -15.10 11.25 -20.90
CA THR A 250 -14.58 11.26 -22.29
C THR A 250 -15.66 11.16 -23.36
N GLY A 251 -16.82 10.58 -23.01
CA GLY A 251 -17.86 10.18 -23.96
C GLY A 251 -17.44 9.08 -24.94
N ASP A 252 -16.33 8.37 -24.65
CA ASP A 252 -15.77 7.32 -25.51
C ASP A 252 -15.41 6.05 -24.71
N PRO A 253 -16.32 5.07 -24.66
CA PRO A 253 -16.08 3.83 -23.91
C PRO A 253 -14.87 3.04 -24.39
N TYR A 254 -14.60 3.01 -25.70
CA TYR A 254 -13.46 2.29 -26.25
C TYR A 254 -12.12 2.86 -25.77
N THR A 255 -11.92 4.15 -25.96
CA THR A 255 -10.70 4.82 -25.52
C THR A 255 -10.53 4.76 -24.01
N SER A 256 -11.61 4.93 -23.25
CA SER A 256 -11.59 4.81 -21.79
C SER A 256 -11.17 3.41 -21.32
N ALA A 257 -11.63 2.34 -22.00
CA ALA A 257 -11.24 0.97 -21.68
C ALA A 257 -9.72 0.74 -21.81
N LEU A 258 -9.09 1.35 -22.82
CA LEU A 258 -7.65 1.18 -23.04
C LEU A 258 -6.82 1.63 -21.83
N TYR A 259 -7.27 2.72 -21.16
CA TYR A 259 -6.54 3.31 -20.03
C TYR A 259 -6.96 2.75 -18.66
N THR A 260 -8.20 2.29 -18.52
CA THR A 260 -8.76 1.89 -17.23
C THR A 260 -8.83 0.38 -17.02
N VAL A 261 -8.95 -0.39 -18.10
CA VAL A 261 -9.08 -1.84 -18.05
C VAL A 261 -7.87 -2.52 -18.69
N ILE A 262 -7.60 -2.25 -19.96
CA ILE A 262 -6.54 -2.93 -20.72
C ILE A 262 -5.16 -2.67 -20.10
N SER A 263 -4.86 -1.41 -19.76
CA SER A 263 -3.56 -1.04 -19.15
C SER A 263 -3.31 -1.69 -17.79
N LYS A 264 -4.37 -2.09 -17.08
CA LYS A 264 -4.29 -2.76 -15.78
C LYS A 264 -4.34 -4.29 -15.88
N ALA A 265 -4.83 -4.81 -17.01
CA ALA A 265 -4.98 -6.25 -17.20
C ALA A 265 -3.63 -6.96 -17.37
N THR A 266 -2.69 -6.34 -18.04
CA THR A 266 -1.34 -6.90 -18.25
C THR A 266 -0.34 -5.82 -18.65
N ALA A 267 0.94 -6.02 -18.34
CA ALA A 267 2.05 -5.21 -18.84
C ALA A 267 2.52 -5.67 -20.24
N ASN A 268 2.24 -6.92 -20.63
CA ASN A 268 2.67 -7.51 -21.88
C ASN A 268 1.88 -6.93 -23.08
N GLU A 269 2.57 -6.46 -24.12
CA GLU A 269 1.94 -5.83 -25.28
C GLU A 269 1.14 -6.82 -26.14
N ASP A 270 1.62 -8.05 -26.31
CA ASP A 270 0.94 -9.08 -27.11
C ASP A 270 -0.37 -9.50 -26.43
N ASP A 271 -0.36 -9.66 -25.13
CA ASP A 271 -1.56 -9.97 -24.35
C ASP A 271 -2.56 -8.81 -24.36
N ARG A 272 -2.09 -7.55 -24.29
CA ARG A 272 -2.95 -6.37 -24.49
C ARG A 272 -3.62 -6.38 -25.85
N TYR A 273 -2.85 -6.63 -26.90
CA TYR A 273 -3.39 -6.72 -28.25
C TYR A 273 -4.43 -7.84 -28.38
N ALA A 274 -4.18 -8.99 -27.80
CA ALA A 274 -5.11 -10.11 -27.78
C ALA A 274 -6.41 -9.77 -27.02
N LEU A 275 -6.32 -9.13 -25.87
CA LEU A 275 -7.48 -8.65 -25.08
C LEU A 275 -8.31 -7.63 -25.87
N ILE A 276 -7.65 -6.68 -26.54
CA ILE A 276 -8.34 -5.66 -27.34
C ILE A 276 -9.07 -6.32 -28.50
N SER A 277 -8.37 -7.11 -29.32
CA SER A 277 -8.93 -7.67 -30.56
C SER A 277 -9.96 -8.77 -30.31
N SER A 278 -9.77 -9.58 -29.26
CA SER A 278 -10.64 -10.74 -28.99
C SER A 278 -11.82 -10.42 -28.10
N VAL A 279 -11.71 -9.42 -27.21
CA VAL A 279 -12.72 -9.14 -26.19
C VAL A 279 -13.31 -7.74 -26.34
N LEU A 280 -12.47 -6.68 -26.29
CA LEU A 280 -12.97 -5.32 -26.27
C LEU A 280 -13.68 -4.95 -27.58
N GLU A 281 -13.07 -5.24 -28.72
CA GLU A 281 -13.60 -4.87 -30.05
C GLU A 281 -14.85 -5.67 -30.45
N ALA A 282 -15.11 -6.77 -29.75
CA ALA A 282 -16.37 -7.52 -29.94
C ALA A 282 -17.60 -6.74 -29.44
N GLN A 283 -17.43 -5.85 -28.47
CA GLN A 283 -18.53 -5.07 -27.87
C GLN A 283 -18.42 -3.58 -28.17
N PHE A 284 -17.21 -3.03 -28.22
CA PHE A 284 -16.93 -1.62 -28.39
C PHE A 284 -15.96 -1.43 -29.57
N ALA A 285 -16.47 -0.94 -30.70
CA ALA A 285 -15.63 -0.64 -31.84
C ALA A 285 -14.90 0.69 -31.68
N PRO A 286 -13.64 0.80 -32.15
CA PRO A 286 -12.93 2.07 -32.15
C PRO A 286 -13.69 3.11 -33.00
N LYS A 287 -13.88 4.31 -32.46
CA LYS A 287 -14.43 5.41 -33.26
C LYS A 287 -13.46 5.68 -34.43
N ARG A 288 -13.91 5.45 -35.67
CA ARG A 288 -13.13 5.85 -36.85
C ARG A 288 -12.85 7.34 -36.76
N ARG A 289 -11.58 7.73 -36.57
CA ARG A 289 -11.18 9.11 -36.76
C ARG A 289 -11.62 9.52 -38.17
N LYS A 290 -12.58 10.45 -38.29
CA LYS A 290 -12.80 11.12 -39.57
C LYS A 290 -11.46 11.76 -39.92
N ALA A 291 -10.84 11.29 -41.01
CA ALA A 291 -9.70 11.97 -41.60
C ALA A 291 -10.15 13.42 -41.91
N VAL A 292 -9.48 14.37 -41.26
CA VAL A 292 -9.62 15.81 -41.53
C VAL A 292 -8.84 16.12 -42.80
#